data_f315c5ce75bc994b4ea2df87efa905cd
#
_entry.id   f315c5ce75bc994b4ea2df87efa905cd
#
_cell.length_a   1.000
_cell.length_b   1.000
_cell.length_c   1.000
_cell.angle_alpha   90.00
_cell.angle_beta   90.00
_cell.angle_gamma   90.00
#
_symmetry.space_group_name_H-M   'P 1'
#
loop_
_entity.id
_entity.type
_entity.pdbx_description
1 polymer ?
#
loop_
_entity_poly.entity_id
_entity_poly.type
_entity_poly.pdbx_seq_one_letter_code
_entity_poly.pdbx_strand_id
1 'polypeptide(L)'
;MLVPLKNCFSGIFVCVQTGSSLSACENAEKYPSLGLKKKGESAPGGAQTKMGKSYDVMVIGPVSLDCNIDHLGNERREVGGAVVASGFAAAGSGAKTAIFCKLNPEEADLSERFDGIAADLYWKPSAHTCSIRNQYFTADKEKRQCTSLGVCDPFRFDELPDVQTAVYHFAGLVYGDFDGALLEAASQHGKVGLDVQCMLRHVEPDKSMAFHDWADKKQYLPMIDYLKTDAAEAEILTGLTDRAEAARLLHAWGAKEVLITHNTEVLAYDGNQIYTCPIKARNLSGRTGRGDTTFAGYIVERQQAGVEEALRYCTALVSLKMETPGPFRGTRQDVLDYMKEFY
;
A
#
# COMPACT_ATOMS: atom_id res chain seq x y z
N MET A 1 10.06 -49.01 -35.65
CA MET A 1 11.32 -48.72 -36.33
C MET A 1 12.07 -47.79 -35.43
N LEU A 2 13.11 -48.34 -34.82
CA LEU A 2 13.97 -47.75 -33.80
C LEU A 2 15.04 -46.86 -34.45
N VAL A 3 15.62 -45.95 -33.59
CA VAL A 3 17.06 -45.60 -33.57
C VAL A 3 17.40 -44.16 -34.01
N PRO A 4 18.43 -43.56 -33.41
CA PRO A 4 18.85 -43.41 -32.03
C PRO A 4 19.30 -41.96 -31.62
N LEU A 5 19.61 -41.84 -30.35
CA LEU A 5 20.41 -40.83 -29.64
C LEU A 5 21.87 -40.68 -30.20
N LYS A 6 22.42 -39.48 -30.15
CA LYS A 6 23.87 -39.19 -29.85
C LYS A 6 23.99 -37.77 -29.34
N ASN A 7 24.25 -37.52 -28.14
CA ASN A 7 25.49 -37.37 -27.33
C ASN A 7 26.45 -36.27 -27.74
N CYS A 8 26.77 -35.44 -26.71
CA CYS A 8 28.03 -34.82 -26.31
C CYS A 8 28.49 -33.53 -27.00
N PHE A 9 28.75 -32.48 -26.28
CA PHE A 9 29.98 -32.27 -25.55
C PHE A 9 29.91 -31.01 -24.64
N SER A 10 30.53 -31.16 -23.51
CA SER A 10 30.94 -30.19 -22.51
C SER A 10 31.80 -29.05 -23.06
N GLY A 11 31.59 -27.85 -22.55
CA GLY A 11 32.53 -26.74 -22.73
C GLY A 11 32.47 -25.82 -21.52
N ILE A 12 33.33 -26.09 -20.54
CA ILE A 12 33.67 -25.18 -19.44
C ILE A 12 34.45 -24.02 -20.07
N PHE A 13 33.94 -22.81 -19.95
CA PHE A 13 34.77 -21.61 -20.12
C PHE A 13 34.87 -20.89 -18.78
N VAL A 14 36.01 -21.03 -18.15
CA VAL A 14 36.55 -20.13 -17.14
C VAL A 14 36.94 -18.84 -17.85
N CYS A 15 36.34 -17.72 -17.49
CA CYS A 15 36.86 -16.41 -17.85
C CYS A 15 37.29 -15.66 -16.60
N VAL A 16 38.55 -15.30 -16.63
CA VAL A 16 39.35 -14.64 -15.62
C VAL A 16 38.83 -13.22 -15.39
N GLN A 17 38.84 -12.81 -14.13
CA GLN A 17 38.68 -11.43 -13.67
C GLN A 17 39.68 -10.48 -14.36
N THR A 18 39.14 -9.40 -14.92
CA THR A 18 39.87 -8.14 -14.95
C THR A 18 38.91 -7.06 -14.48
N GLY A 19 39.33 -6.35 -13.43
CA GLY A 19 38.55 -5.32 -12.78
C GLY A 19 38.34 -4.08 -13.65
N SER A 20 37.16 -3.50 -13.48
CA SER A 20 36.97 -2.06 -13.56
C SER A 20 35.72 -1.70 -12.76
N SER A 21 35.96 -1.01 -11.66
CA SER A 21 34.94 -0.25 -10.92
C SER A 21 34.38 0.84 -11.83
N LEU A 22 33.06 0.83 -12.03
CA LEU A 22 32.33 2.02 -12.54
C LEU A 22 30.94 2.07 -11.94
N SER A 23 30.80 2.96 -10.98
CA SER A 23 29.85 4.06 -10.85
C SER A 23 28.35 3.70 -10.90
N ALA A 24 27.81 3.38 -9.71
CA ALA A 24 26.36 3.44 -9.40
C ALA A 24 25.94 4.84 -8.90
N CYS A 25 26.50 5.94 -9.41
CA CYS A 25 26.34 7.27 -8.82
C CYS A 25 25.86 8.38 -9.77
N GLU A 26 25.56 8.11 -11.04
CA GLU A 26 25.27 9.21 -11.99
C GLU A 26 23.78 9.52 -12.24
N ASN A 27 22.84 8.73 -11.73
CA ASN A 27 21.42 8.97 -12.03
C ASN A 27 20.64 9.80 -10.99
N ALA A 28 21.29 10.29 -9.94
CA ALA A 28 20.63 11.14 -8.93
C ALA A 28 20.30 12.57 -9.42
N GLU A 29 20.85 12.99 -10.56
CA GLU A 29 20.64 14.36 -11.08
C GLU A 29 19.40 14.51 -11.97
N LYS A 30 18.71 13.41 -12.30
CA LYS A 30 17.56 13.45 -13.22
C LYS A 30 16.27 14.00 -12.61
N TYR A 31 16.24 14.21 -11.27
CA TYR A 31 15.03 14.66 -10.55
C TYR A 31 15.29 15.84 -9.59
N PRO A 32 15.75 17.01 -10.05
CA PRO A 32 16.16 18.09 -9.15
C PRO A 32 15.02 18.90 -8.50
N SER A 33 13.75 18.67 -8.85
CA SER A 33 12.65 19.57 -8.49
C SER A 33 11.68 19.09 -7.40
N LEU A 34 11.83 17.86 -6.88
CA LEU A 34 10.87 17.27 -5.93
C LEU A 34 11.23 17.42 -4.45
N GLY A 35 12.11 18.35 -4.09
CA GLY A 35 12.46 18.53 -2.67
C GLY A 35 13.20 17.35 -2.02
N LEU A 36 13.77 16.44 -2.85
CA LEU A 36 14.53 15.29 -2.40
C LEU A 36 15.81 15.77 -1.70
N LYS A 37 15.88 15.65 -0.38
CA LYS A 37 17.09 16.02 0.36
C LYS A 37 18.18 14.97 0.11
N LYS A 38 19.28 15.38 -0.57
CA LYS A 38 20.53 14.63 -0.61
C LYS A 38 21.05 14.48 0.82
N LYS A 39 21.53 13.28 1.19
CA LYS A 39 22.21 13.00 2.44
C LYS A 39 23.48 13.85 2.52
N GLY A 40 23.54 14.86 3.38
CA GLY A 40 24.74 15.66 3.65
C GLY A 40 25.76 14.83 4.41
N GLU A 41 27.03 15.01 4.02
CA GLU A 41 28.21 14.45 4.71
C GLU A 41 28.25 14.93 6.16
N SER A 42 28.47 14.02 7.10
CA SER A 42 28.60 14.30 8.51
C SER A 42 29.99 14.87 8.81
N ALA A 43 30.06 16.12 9.29
CA ALA A 43 31.21 16.62 10.01
C ALA A 43 31.15 16.19 11.48
N PRO A 44 32.29 15.84 12.12
CA PRO A 44 32.31 15.42 13.51
C PRO A 44 32.28 16.61 14.47
N GLY A 45 31.42 16.58 15.46
CA GLY A 45 31.56 17.44 16.64
C GLY A 45 30.27 18.06 17.12
N GLY A 46 29.79 17.65 18.31
CA GLY A 46 28.80 18.35 19.13
C GLY A 46 27.45 17.66 19.19
N ALA A 47 27.17 16.98 20.30
CA ALA A 47 25.88 16.41 20.65
C ALA A 47 24.82 17.51 20.85
N GLN A 48 24.25 18.02 19.79
CA GLN A 48 22.92 18.60 19.77
C GLN A 48 22.01 17.52 19.24
N THR A 49 21.11 17.01 20.10
CA THR A 49 19.98 16.20 19.69
C THR A 49 19.18 17.00 18.67
N LYS A 50 19.45 16.80 17.38
CA LYS A 50 18.55 17.27 16.33
C LYS A 50 17.22 16.56 16.59
N MET A 51 16.20 17.30 17.03
CA MET A 51 14.84 16.79 17.01
C MET A 51 14.55 16.38 15.56
N GLY A 52 14.50 15.06 15.31
CA GLY A 52 14.21 14.48 14.02
C GLY A 52 12.84 14.96 13.54
N LYS A 53 12.62 14.99 12.21
CA LYS A 53 11.28 15.22 11.68
C LYS A 53 10.30 14.21 12.28
N SER A 54 9.11 14.69 12.68
CA SER A 54 8.03 13.83 13.16
C SER A 54 6.83 13.91 12.21
N TYR A 55 6.13 12.78 12.07
CA TYR A 55 4.94 12.63 11.21
C TYR A 55 3.81 11.96 11.99
N ASP A 56 2.57 12.26 11.61
CA ASP A 56 1.40 11.59 12.13
C ASP A 56 1.27 10.19 11.52
N VAL A 57 1.61 10.05 10.23
CA VAL A 57 1.58 8.77 9.51
C VAL A 57 2.73 8.68 8.52
N MET A 58 3.35 7.50 8.45
CA MET A 58 4.22 7.09 7.35
C MET A 58 3.52 6.00 6.54
N VAL A 59 3.18 6.32 5.30
CA VAL A 59 2.61 5.34 4.35
C VAL A 59 3.74 4.63 3.63
N ILE A 60 3.76 3.29 3.71
CA ILE A 60 4.85 2.45 3.21
C ILE A 60 4.28 1.48 2.18
N GLY A 61 4.86 1.41 0.99
CA GLY A 61 4.44 0.45 -0.01
C GLY A 61 5.03 0.69 -1.40
N PRO A 62 4.92 -0.29 -2.29
CA PRO A 62 5.43 -0.16 -3.65
C PRO A 62 4.56 0.80 -4.47
N VAL A 63 5.21 1.59 -5.32
CA VAL A 63 4.53 2.20 -6.47
C VAL A 63 4.21 1.10 -7.48
N SER A 64 3.07 1.15 -8.14
CA SER A 64 2.73 0.22 -9.21
C SER A 64 2.63 0.90 -10.56
N LEU A 65 3.02 0.16 -11.61
CA LEU A 65 2.80 0.51 -13.00
C LEU A 65 1.77 -0.47 -13.57
N ASP A 66 0.48 -0.12 -13.47
CA ASP A 66 -0.60 -1.00 -13.85
C ASP A 66 -0.88 -0.93 -15.35
N CYS A 67 -1.08 -2.10 -15.97
CA CYS A 67 -1.53 -2.26 -17.35
C CYS A 67 -3.00 -2.66 -17.34
N ASN A 68 -3.89 -1.70 -17.56
CA ASN A 68 -5.33 -1.90 -17.57
C ASN A 68 -5.82 -2.14 -18.98
N ILE A 69 -6.43 -3.31 -19.24
CA ILE A 69 -7.02 -3.67 -20.52
C ILE A 69 -8.53 -3.75 -20.32
N ASP A 70 -9.29 -2.90 -21.01
CA ASP A 70 -10.74 -2.87 -20.91
C ASP A 70 -11.40 -4.05 -21.64
N HIS A 71 -12.72 -4.17 -21.51
CA HIS A 71 -13.51 -5.24 -22.15
C HIS A 71 -13.55 -5.16 -23.68
N LEU A 72 -13.09 -4.05 -24.27
CA LEU A 72 -12.94 -3.85 -25.71
C LEU A 72 -11.51 -4.12 -26.19
N GLY A 73 -10.56 -4.42 -25.27
CA GLY A 73 -9.17 -4.67 -25.57
C GLY A 73 -8.28 -3.42 -25.62
N ASN A 74 -8.78 -2.25 -25.23
CA ASN A 74 -7.94 -1.05 -25.16
C ASN A 74 -7.02 -1.11 -23.93
N GLU A 75 -5.71 -0.98 -24.17
CA GLU A 75 -4.69 -0.97 -23.13
C GLU A 75 -4.39 0.46 -22.67
N ARG A 76 -4.30 0.64 -21.36
CA ARG A 76 -3.84 1.87 -20.73
C ARG A 76 -2.88 1.56 -19.58
N ARG A 77 -1.72 2.22 -19.58
CA ARG A 77 -0.76 2.14 -18.48
C ARG A 77 -0.94 3.30 -17.53
N GLU A 78 -0.96 2.99 -16.24
CA GLU A 78 -1.15 3.97 -15.18
C GLU A 78 -0.19 3.68 -14.04
N VAL A 79 0.54 4.71 -13.60
CA VAL A 79 1.29 4.63 -12.35
C VAL A 79 0.31 4.77 -11.19
N GLY A 80 0.35 3.88 -10.22
CA GLY A 80 -0.59 3.81 -9.11
C GLY A 80 0.02 3.15 -7.89
N GLY A 81 -0.77 2.32 -7.24
CA GLY A 81 -0.43 1.57 -6.04
C GLY A 81 -1.20 2.05 -4.82
N ALA A 82 -1.33 1.15 -3.84
CA ALA A 82 -1.97 1.44 -2.57
C ALA A 82 -1.30 2.63 -1.86
N VAL A 83 0.04 2.72 -1.93
CA VAL A 83 0.84 3.81 -1.35
C VAL A 83 0.45 5.19 -1.90
N VAL A 84 0.09 5.28 -3.18
CA VAL A 84 -0.35 6.55 -3.80
C VAL A 84 -1.73 6.94 -3.27
N ALA A 85 -2.71 6.03 -3.33
CA ALA A 85 -4.07 6.30 -2.86
C ALA A 85 -4.10 6.64 -1.36
N SER A 86 -3.38 5.88 -0.54
CA SER A 86 -3.26 6.11 0.90
C SER A 86 -2.53 7.41 1.23
N GLY A 87 -1.44 7.72 0.50
CA GLY A 87 -0.66 8.94 0.71
C GLY A 87 -1.48 10.20 0.47
N PHE A 88 -2.20 10.26 -0.67
CA PHE A 88 -3.08 11.39 -0.97
C PHE A 88 -4.24 11.51 0.02
N ALA A 89 -4.83 10.39 0.44
CA ALA A 89 -5.90 10.39 1.42
C ALA A 89 -5.44 10.88 2.80
N ALA A 90 -4.27 10.43 3.27
CA ALA A 90 -3.69 10.86 4.53
C ALA A 90 -3.35 12.36 4.52
N ALA A 91 -2.63 12.81 3.49
CA ALA A 91 -2.26 14.23 3.34
C ALA A 91 -3.50 15.13 3.17
N GLY A 92 -4.46 14.73 2.33
CA GLY A 92 -5.72 15.44 2.13
C GLY A 92 -6.59 15.49 3.38
N SER A 93 -6.48 14.52 4.27
CA SER A 93 -7.12 14.51 5.59
C SER A 93 -6.43 15.42 6.61
N GLY A 94 -5.32 16.07 6.24
CA GLY A 94 -4.62 17.07 7.06
C GLY A 94 -3.52 16.48 7.95
N ALA A 95 -3.17 15.21 7.80
CA ALA A 95 -2.06 14.60 8.54
C ALA A 95 -0.71 15.08 8.01
N LYS A 96 0.25 15.29 8.90
CA LYS A 96 1.65 15.44 8.53
C LYS A 96 2.18 14.09 8.05
N THR A 97 2.23 13.92 6.75
CA THR A 97 2.43 12.63 6.11
C THR A 97 3.85 12.46 5.59
N ALA A 98 4.48 11.33 5.88
CA ALA A 98 5.62 10.80 5.15
C ALA A 98 5.16 9.66 4.23
N ILE A 99 5.79 9.52 3.08
CA ILE A 99 5.60 8.39 2.18
C ILE A 99 6.95 7.74 1.96
N PHE A 100 7.04 6.43 2.17
CA PHE A 100 8.21 5.65 1.80
C PHE A 100 7.83 4.60 0.75
N CYS A 101 8.42 4.69 -0.43
CA CYS A 101 8.11 3.80 -1.54
C CYS A 101 9.37 3.26 -2.24
N LYS A 102 9.17 2.21 -3.05
CA LYS A 102 10.17 1.63 -3.93
C LYS A 102 9.62 1.55 -5.35
N LEU A 103 10.52 1.72 -6.34
CA LEU A 103 10.25 1.54 -7.76
C LEU A 103 11.58 1.41 -8.51
N ASN A 104 11.53 0.93 -9.75
CA ASN A 104 12.62 1.08 -10.68
C ASN A 104 12.49 2.43 -11.41
N PRO A 105 13.45 3.37 -11.25
CA PRO A 105 13.35 4.70 -11.84
C PRO A 105 13.46 4.73 -13.37
N GLU A 106 13.86 3.62 -14.00
CA GLU A 106 13.85 3.47 -15.46
C GLU A 106 12.46 3.05 -15.99
N GLU A 107 11.62 2.45 -15.13
CA GLU A 107 10.29 1.95 -15.48
C GLU A 107 9.16 2.91 -15.15
N ALA A 108 9.31 3.72 -14.08
CA ALA A 108 8.25 4.62 -13.61
C ALA A 108 8.82 5.92 -13.05
N ASP A 109 8.10 7.03 -13.25
CA ASP A 109 8.43 8.35 -12.73
C ASP A 109 7.54 8.69 -11.51
N LEU A 110 8.20 8.94 -10.38
CA LEU A 110 7.52 9.37 -9.15
C LEU A 110 6.78 10.71 -9.33
N SER A 111 7.32 11.63 -10.15
CA SER A 111 6.73 12.94 -10.34
C SER A 111 5.34 12.90 -10.95
N GLU A 112 5.06 11.91 -11.79
CA GLU A 112 3.75 11.78 -12.44
C GLU A 112 2.60 11.56 -11.45
N ARG A 113 2.87 10.91 -10.30
CA ARG A 113 1.81 10.48 -9.40
C ARG A 113 1.75 11.22 -8.08
N PHE A 114 2.89 11.72 -7.62
CA PHE A 114 2.94 12.47 -6.36
C PHE A 114 2.94 14.00 -6.58
N ASP A 115 2.71 14.44 -7.80
CA ASP A 115 2.57 15.87 -8.09
C ASP A 115 1.41 16.50 -7.29
N GLY A 116 1.72 17.60 -6.61
CA GLY A 116 0.76 18.35 -5.79
C GLY A 116 0.41 17.71 -4.45
N ILE A 117 1.07 16.61 -4.04
CA ILE A 117 0.81 16.02 -2.72
C ILE A 117 1.48 16.86 -1.60
N ALA A 118 0.75 17.09 -0.52
CA ALA A 118 1.26 17.75 0.69
C ALA A 118 1.92 16.73 1.66
N ALA A 119 2.95 16.02 1.19
CA ALA A 119 3.66 15.00 1.97
C ALA A 119 5.18 15.05 1.69
N ASP A 120 5.99 14.60 2.65
CA ASP A 120 7.41 14.36 2.41
C ASP A 120 7.59 12.98 1.77
N LEU A 121 8.23 12.94 0.61
CA LEU A 121 8.45 11.72 -0.16
C LEU A 121 9.87 11.19 0.07
N TYR A 122 9.97 9.94 0.49
CA TYR A 122 11.17 9.14 0.61
C TYR A 122 11.05 7.94 -0.31
N TRP A 123 12.14 7.55 -0.96
CA TRP A 123 12.10 6.39 -1.84
C TRP A 123 13.46 5.70 -1.93
N LYS A 124 13.44 4.44 -2.34
CA LYS A 124 14.63 3.67 -2.73
C LYS A 124 14.41 2.97 -4.07
N PRO A 125 15.49 2.78 -4.84
CA PRO A 125 15.39 1.99 -6.07
C PRO A 125 15.07 0.53 -5.75
N SER A 126 14.34 -0.11 -6.66
CA SER A 126 14.06 -1.54 -6.71
C SER A 126 14.51 -2.10 -8.04
N ALA A 127 14.79 -3.39 -8.10
CA ALA A 127 15.14 -4.07 -9.34
C ALA A 127 14.02 -3.97 -10.38
N HIS A 128 12.76 -4.00 -9.92
CA HIS A 128 11.57 -3.81 -10.73
C HIS A 128 10.56 -2.92 -10.00
N THR A 129 9.75 -2.18 -10.76
CA THR A 129 8.52 -1.58 -10.27
C THR A 129 7.45 -2.66 -10.18
N CYS A 130 6.65 -2.66 -9.10
CA CYS A 130 5.48 -3.52 -9.05
C CYS A 130 4.58 -3.20 -10.25
N SER A 131 4.15 -4.23 -10.98
CA SER A 131 3.35 -4.03 -12.19
C SER A 131 2.32 -5.14 -12.33
N ILE A 132 1.06 -4.75 -12.50
CA ILE A 132 -0.07 -5.67 -12.58
C ILE A 132 -0.83 -5.40 -13.87
N ARG A 133 -1.05 -6.46 -14.67
CA ARG A 133 -2.00 -6.42 -15.76
C ARG A 133 -3.40 -6.76 -15.24
N ASN A 134 -4.33 -5.85 -15.40
CA ASN A 134 -5.74 -6.03 -15.10
C ASN A 134 -6.52 -6.17 -16.41
N GLN A 135 -6.89 -7.39 -16.78
CA GLN A 135 -7.76 -7.67 -17.92
C GLN A 135 -9.21 -7.67 -17.45
N TYR A 136 -9.97 -6.66 -17.85
CA TYR A 136 -11.39 -6.55 -17.55
C TYR A 136 -12.23 -7.23 -18.64
N PHE A 137 -13.23 -8.03 -18.25
CA PHE A 137 -14.11 -8.77 -19.18
C PHE A 137 -15.47 -8.14 -19.34
N THR A 138 -15.82 -7.17 -18.48
CA THR A 138 -17.12 -6.49 -18.47
C THR A 138 -16.95 -4.98 -18.36
N ALA A 139 -17.93 -4.24 -18.90
CA ALA A 139 -17.90 -2.76 -18.88
C ALA A 139 -17.95 -2.17 -17.47
N ASP A 140 -18.61 -2.85 -16.52
CA ASP A 140 -18.68 -2.48 -15.10
C ASP A 140 -17.38 -2.76 -14.32
N LYS A 141 -16.40 -3.42 -14.97
CA LYS A 141 -15.10 -3.80 -14.38
C LYS A 141 -15.19 -4.72 -13.16
N GLU A 142 -16.31 -5.43 -12.97
CA GLU A 142 -16.47 -6.35 -11.84
C GLU A 142 -15.70 -7.66 -12.05
N LYS A 143 -15.62 -8.13 -13.31
CA LYS A 143 -14.87 -9.34 -13.64
C LYS A 143 -13.53 -8.99 -14.29
N ARG A 144 -12.46 -9.34 -13.59
CA ARG A 144 -11.10 -9.14 -14.10
C ARG A 144 -10.20 -10.32 -13.79
N GLN A 145 -9.19 -10.49 -14.61
CA GLN A 145 -8.04 -11.35 -14.34
C GLN A 145 -6.84 -10.46 -14.06
N CYS A 146 -6.12 -10.76 -12.99
CA CYS A 146 -4.89 -10.06 -12.63
C CYS A 146 -3.68 -10.96 -12.94
N THR A 147 -2.65 -10.39 -13.56
CA THR A 147 -1.39 -11.06 -13.85
C THR A 147 -0.25 -10.16 -13.42
N SER A 148 0.73 -10.68 -12.69
CA SER A 148 1.92 -9.92 -12.32
C SER A 148 2.84 -9.76 -13.52
N LEU A 149 3.28 -8.54 -13.78
CA LEU A 149 4.30 -8.21 -14.78
C LEU A 149 5.65 -7.90 -14.13
N GLY A 150 5.66 -7.54 -12.85
CA GLY A 150 6.85 -7.28 -12.05
C GLY A 150 6.50 -7.20 -10.57
N VAL A 151 7.44 -7.54 -9.70
CA VAL A 151 7.34 -7.45 -8.24
C VAL A 151 8.47 -6.56 -7.73
N CYS A 152 8.14 -5.67 -6.81
CA CYS A 152 9.10 -4.80 -6.15
C CYS A 152 9.96 -5.61 -5.16
N ASP A 153 11.18 -5.13 -4.88
CA ASP A 153 12.00 -5.70 -3.81
C ASP A 153 11.32 -5.52 -2.45
N PRO A 154 11.40 -6.53 -1.54
CA PRO A 154 10.81 -6.46 -0.21
C PRO A 154 11.26 -5.23 0.57
N PHE A 155 10.38 -4.69 1.39
CA PHE A 155 10.68 -3.58 2.30
C PHE A 155 11.32 -4.09 3.59
N ARG A 156 12.29 -3.33 4.11
CA ARG A 156 13.00 -3.62 5.36
C ARG A 156 12.96 -2.41 6.27
N PHE A 157 12.93 -2.65 7.59
CA PHE A 157 12.85 -1.58 8.57
C PHE A 157 14.08 -0.66 8.55
N ASP A 158 15.28 -1.21 8.35
CA ASP A 158 16.54 -0.46 8.26
C ASP A 158 16.67 0.43 7.00
N GLU A 159 15.75 0.28 6.06
CA GLU A 159 15.66 1.13 4.87
C GLU A 159 14.79 2.37 5.07
N LEU A 160 13.93 2.35 6.08
CA LEU A 160 13.05 3.49 6.37
C LEU A 160 13.87 4.74 6.73
N PRO A 161 13.35 5.95 6.46
CA PRO A 161 14.01 7.18 6.86
C PRO A 161 14.09 7.27 8.40
N ASP A 162 15.20 7.82 8.90
CA ASP A 162 15.42 8.07 10.33
C ASP A 162 14.55 9.27 10.78
N VAL A 163 13.27 9.01 11.02
CA VAL A 163 12.26 9.98 11.42
C VAL A 163 11.30 9.33 12.44
N GLN A 164 10.65 10.14 13.25
CA GLN A 164 9.60 9.67 14.13
C GLN A 164 8.26 9.64 13.39
N THR A 165 7.46 8.60 13.61
CA THR A 165 6.08 8.56 13.12
C THR A 165 5.16 7.95 14.17
N ALA A 166 3.94 8.48 14.29
CA ALA A 166 2.95 7.94 15.20
C ALA A 166 2.36 6.62 14.69
N VAL A 167 2.16 6.50 13.37
CA VAL A 167 1.60 5.30 12.74
C VAL A 167 2.40 4.91 11.50
N TYR A 168 2.85 3.66 11.43
CA TYR A 168 3.35 3.00 10.23
C TYR A 168 2.18 2.36 9.50
N HIS A 169 1.81 2.91 8.35
CA HIS A 169 0.72 2.39 7.51
C HIS A 169 1.30 1.57 6.36
N PHE A 170 1.20 0.26 6.46
CA PHE A 170 1.65 -0.70 5.44
C PHE A 170 0.60 -0.87 4.35
N ALA A 171 0.87 -0.26 3.20
CA ALA A 171 0.02 -0.21 2.01
C ALA A 171 0.66 -1.04 0.88
N GLY A 172 0.83 -2.34 1.12
CA GLY A 172 1.44 -3.26 0.17
C GLY A 172 0.47 -3.77 -0.89
N LEU A 173 1.00 -4.45 -1.89
CA LEU A 173 0.25 -4.95 -3.04
C LEU A 173 0.24 -6.47 -3.14
N VAL A 174 1.34 -7.13 -2.82
CA VAL A 174 1.49 -8.58 -2.97
C VAL A 174 2.22 -9.19 -1.77
N TYR A 175 2.02 -10.48 -1.59
CA TYR A 175 2.76 -11.26 -0.60
C TYR A 175 4.26 -11.19 -0.86
N GLY A 176 5.02 -10.89 0.19
CA GLY A 176 6.47 -10.66 0.11
C GLY A 176 6.88 -9.19 0.05
N ASP A 177 5.95 -8.23 -0.13
CA ASP A 177 6.27 -6.81 0.05
C ASP A 177 6.77 -6.54 1.48
N PHE A 178 6.11 -7.14 2.47
CA PHE A 178 6.42 -7.01 3.90
C PHE A 178 6.58 -8.38 4.54
N ASP A 179 7.52 -8.49 5.45
CA ASP A 179 7.72 -9.68 6.29
C ASP A 179 7.37 -9.40 7.77
N GLY A 180 7.34 -10.45 8.56
CA GLY A 180 7.05 -10.35 9.98
C GLY A 180 8.08 -9.55 10.77
N ALA A 181 9.36 -9.58 10.36
CA ALA A 181 10.42 -8.83 11.02
C ALA A 181 10.24 -7.31 10.87
N LEU A 182 9.74 -6.87 9.70
CA LEU A 182 9.40 -5.47 9.48
C LEU A 182 8.22 -5.02 10.37
N LEU A 183 7.16 -5.85 10.47
CA LEU A 183 6.00 -5.56 11.32
C LEU A 183 6.39 -5.51 12.80
N GLU A 184 7.20 -6.47 13.26
CA GLU A 184 7.72 -6.52 14.62
C GLU A 184 8.54 -5.27 14.96
N ALA A 185 9.51 -4.91 14.10
CA ALA A 185 10.33 -3.72 14.32
C ALA A 185 9.47 -2.44 14.32
N ALA A 186 8.51 -2.29 13.40
CA ALA A 186 7.63 -1.13 13.36
C ALA A 186 6.78 -1.00 14.64
N SER A 187 6.26 -2.11 15.16
CA SER A 187 5.43 -2.14 16.38
C SER A 187 6.16 -1.67 17.65
N GLN A 188 7.49 -1.74 17.64
CA GLN A 188 8.33 -1.23 18.74
C GLN A 188 8.56 0.30 18.66
N HIS A 189 8.28 0.93 17.52
CA HIS A 189 8.56 2.33 17.28
C HIS A 189 7.30 3.20 17.12
N GLY A 190 6.14 2.60 16.87
CA GLY A 190 4.87 3.29 16.71
C GLY A 190 3.72 2.32 16.52
N LYS A 191 2.52 2.86 16.28
CA LYS A 191 1.37 2.04 15.94
C LYS A 191 1.50 1.46 14.54
N VAL A 192 0.91 0.29 14.33
CA VAL A 192 0.94 -0.42 13.04
C VAL A 192 -0.45 -0.48 12.44
N GLY A 193 -0.60 0.06 11.22
CA GLY A 193 -1.76 -0.10 10.36
C GLY A 193 -1.40 -1.01 9.19
N LEU A 194 -2.12 -2.11 9.01
CA LEU A 194 -1.88 -3.08 7.94
C LEU A 194 -3.10 -3.26 7.06
N ASP A 195 -2.95 -2.99 5.75
CA ASP A 195 -3.87 -3.53 4.74
C ASP A 195 -3.47 -4.98 4.45
N VAL A 196 -4.34 -5.92 4.83
CA VAL A 196 -3.99 -7.34 4.79
C VAL A 196 -3.85 -7.91 3.39
N GLN A 197 -4.29 -7.20 2.36
CA GLN A 197 -4.19 -7.64 0.97
C GLN A 197 -2.80 -8.14 0.61
N CYS A 198 -1.76 -7.43 1.06
CA CYS A 198 -0.37 -7.80 0.80
C CYS A 198 0.12 -9.05 1.55
N MET A 199 -0.65 -9.57 2.49
CA MET A 199 -0.37 -10.85 3.15
C MET A 199 -1.12 -12.02 2.50
N LEU A 200 -2.13 -11.72 1.67
CA LEU A 200 -3.02 -12.73 1.08
C LEU A 200 -2.80 -12.90 -0.43
N ARG A 201 -2.46 -11.82 -1.16
CA ARG A 201 -2.38 -11.84 -2.62
C ARG A 201 -1.01 -12.30 -3.10
N HIS A 202 -0.93 -13.56 -3.52
CA HIS A 202 0.29 -14.19 -4.01
C HIS A 202 0.43 -14.07 -5.52
N VAL A 203 1.67 -14.04 -5.97
CA VAL A 203 2.02 -14.19 -7.38
C VAL A 203 2.40 -15.66 -7.60
N GLU A 204 1.61 -16.36 -8.41
CA GLU A 204 1.82 -17.76 -8.73
C GLU A 204 2.97 -17.97 -9.72
N PRO A 205 3.52 -19.20 -9.85
CA PRO A 205 4.60 -19.48 -10.81
C PRO A 205 4.28 -19.15 -12.27
N ASP A 206 3.00 -19.20 -12.65
CA ASP A 206 2.50 -18.81 -13.99
C ASP A 206 2.23 -17.30 -14.10
N LYS A 207 2.59 -16.53 -13.05
CA LYS A 207 2.34 -15.09 -12.90
C LYS A 207 0.88 -14.70 -12.70
N SER A 208 -0.05 -15.62 -12.63
CA SER A 208 -1.41 -15.33 -12.15
C SER A 208 -1.37 -14.85 -10.70
N MET A 209 -2.43 -14.16 -10.27
CA MET A 209 -2.52 -13.68 -8.89
C MET A 209 -3.66 -14.39 -8.20
N ALA A 210 -3.35 -15.06 -7.08
CA ALA A 210 -4.30 -15.79 -6.26
C ALA A 210 -4.26 -15.30 -4.81
N PHE A 211 -5.36 -15.50 -4.10
CA PHE A 211 -5.43 -15.19 -2.68
C PHE A 211 -5.28 -16.48 -1.88
N HIS A 212 -4.36 -16.49 -0.93
CA HIS A 212 -4.13 -17.56 0.02
C HIS A 212 -4.27 -17.03 1.45
N ASP A 213 -4.59 -17.92 2.37
CA ASP A 213 -4.66 -17.56 3.79
C ASP A 213 -3.26 -17.19 4.33
N TRP A 214 -3.22 -16.23 5.22
CA TRP A 214 -1.99 -15.82 5.90
C TRP A 214 -1.68 -16.79 7.06
N ALA A 215 -0.76 -17.72 6.85
CA ALA A 215 -0.46 -18.81 7.79
C ALA A 215 -0.06 -18.30 9.19
N ASP A 216 0.77 -17.23 9.22
CA ASP A 216 1.34 -16.69 10.45
C ASP A 216 0.48 -15.57 11.08
N LYS A 217 -0.76 -15.36 10.61
CA LYS A 217 -1.63 -14.28 11.07
C LYS A 217 -1.75 -14.17 12.60
N LYS A 218 -1.90 -15.29 13.30
CA LYS A 218 -2.04 -15.27 14.77
C LYS A 218 -0.78 -14.87 15.51
N GLN A 219 0.39 -14.99 14.88
CA GLN A 219 1.66 -14.52 15.44
C GLN A 219 1.75 -12.98 15.33
N TYR A 220 1.31 -12.40 14.22
CA TYR A 220 1.55 -10.99 13.92
C TYR A 220 0.35 -10.07 14.19
N LEU A 221 -0.88 -10.58 14.22
CA LEU A 221 -2.07 -9.78 14.53
C LEU A 221 -1.97 -9.02 15.87
N PRO A 222 -1.35 -9.57 16.95
CA PRO A 222 -1.17 -8.81 18.19
C PRO A 222 -0.34 -7.54 18.07
N MET A 223 0.46 -7.40 17.01
CA MET A 223 1.29 -6.22 16.72
C MET A 223 0.53 -5.16 15.92
N ILE A 224 -0.67 -5.48 15.42
CA ILE A 224 -1.44 -4.62 14.53
C ILE A 224 -2.46 -3.80 15.33
N ASP A 225 -2.28 -2.47 15.32
CA ASP A 225 -3.23 -1.54 15.94
C ASP A 225 -4.47 -1.32 15.07
N TYR A 226 -4.28 -1.23 13.76
CA TYR A 226 -5.34 -1.04 12.79
C TYR A 226 -5.21 -2.09 11.68
N LEU A 227 -6.11 -3.07 11.65
CA LEU A 227 -6.17 -4.06 10.58
C LEU A 227 -7.26 -3.67 9.58
N LYS A 228 -6.91 -3.53 8.32
CA LYS A 228 -7.92 -3.38 7.26
C LYS A 228 -7.98 -4.66 6.42
N THR A 229 -9.19 -5.06 6.10
CA THR A 229 -9.52 -6.12 5.15
C THR A 229 -10.77 -5.72 4.35
N ASP A 230 -11.01 -6.35 3.22
CA ASP A 230 -12.34 -6.34 2.61
C ASP A 230 -13.14 -7.60 3.01
N ALA A 231 -14.39 -7.69 2.56
CA ALA A 231 -15.27 -8.80 2.96
C ALA A 231 -14.74 -10.17 2.48
N ALA A 232 -14.16 -10.25 1.27
CA ALA A 232 -13.63 -11.50 0.72
C ALA A 232 -12.31 -11.89 1.40
N GLU A 233 -11.44 -10.93 1.67
CA GLU A 233 -10.20 -11.12 2.43
C GLU A 233 -10.50 -11.58 3.86
N ALA A 234 -11.52 -11.01 4.52
CA ALA A 234 -11.97 -11.42 5.84
C ALA A 234 -12.44 -12.88 5.86
N GLU A 235 -13.17 -13.31 4.83
CA GLU A 235 -13.60 -14.70 4.65
C GLU A 235 -12.40 -15.63 4.46
N ILE A 236 -11.40 -15.27 3.67
CA ILE A 236 -10.17 -16.05 3.48
C ILE A 236 -9.43 -16.21 4.81
N LEU A 237 -9.30 -15.15 5.60
CA LEU A 237 -8.61 -15.19 6.88
C LEU A 237 -9.31 -16.02 7.93
N THR A 238 -10.66 -15.95 7.98
CA THR A 238 -11.45 -16.47 9.12
C THR A 238 -12.31 -17.66 8.78
N GLY A 239 -12.63 -17.89 7.50
CA GLY A 239 -13.63 -18.85 7.06
C GLY A 239 -15.08 -18.38 7.30
N LEU A 240 -15.29 -17.12 7.71
CA LEU A 240 -16.61 -16.58 8.08
C LEU A 240 -17.07 -15.57 7.02
N THR A 241 -18.31 -15.71 6.56
CA THR A 241 -18.97 -14.77 5.63
C THR A 241 -19.62 -13.60 6.34
N ASP A 242 -19.99 -13.76 7.63
CA ASP A 242 -20.50 -12.67 8.47
C ASP A 242 -19.33 -11.76 8.86
N ARG A 243 -19.36 -10.52 8.41
CA ARG A 243 -18.31 -9.53 8.64
C ARG A 243 -18.13 -9.15 10.10
N ALA A 244 -19.21 -9.10 10.88
CA ALA A 244 -19.14 -8.77 12.29
C ALA A 244 -18.47 -9.91 13.08
N GLU A 245 -18.84 -11.16 12.78
CA GLU A 245 -18.18 -12.33 13.38
C GLU A 245 -16.71 -12.45 12.95
N ALA A 246 -16.40 -12.19 11.67
CA ALA A 246 -15.03 -12.15 11.17
C ALA A 246 -14.20 -11.08 11.91
N ALA A 247 -14.74 -9.86 12.10
CA ALA A 247 -14.07 -8.79 12.84
C ALA A 247 -13.78 -9.19 14.30
N ARG A 248 -14.76 -9.80 14.98
CA ARG A 248 -14.57 -10.31 16.34
C ARG A 248 -13.49 -11.38 16.43
N LEU A 249 -13.45 -12.29 15.45
CA LEU A 249 -12.45 -13.34 15.41
C LEU A 249 -11.04 -12.81 15.13
N LEU A 250 -10.89 -11.88 14.21
CA LEU A 250 -9.62 -11.22 13.93
C LEU A 250 -9.11 -10.44 15.15
N HIS A 251 -9.99 -9.77 15.87
CA HIS A 251 -9.67 -9.12 17.13
C HIS A 251 -9.28 -10.15 18.21
N ALA A 252 -10.02 -11.23 18.33
CA ALA A 252 -9.68 -12.32 19.29
C ALA A 252 -8.31 -12.96 19.00
N TRP A 253 -7.84 -12.89 17.75
CA TRP A 253 -6.48 -13.32 17.38
C TRP A 253 -5.42 -12.24 17.62
N GLY A 254 -5.81 -11.03 18.04
CA GLY A 254 -4.89 -10.01 18.56
C GLY A 254 -4.94 -8.66 17.88
N ALA A 255 -5.58 -8.48 16.72
CA ALA A 255 -5.71 -7.16 16.10
C ALA A 255 -6.51 -6.22 17.03
N LYS A 256 -6.01 -4.98 17.27
CA LYS A 256 -6.66 -4.10 18.25
C LYS A 256 -7.93 -3.46 17.71
N GLU A 257 -7.91 -2.97 16.47
CA GLU A 257 -9.09 -2.48 15.76
C GLU A 257 -9.14 -3.14 14.37
N VAL A 258 -10.33 -3.55 13.94
CA VAL A 258 -10.55 -4.21 12.65
C VAL A 258 -11.51 -3.40 11.80
N LEU A 259 -11.06 -3.02 10.61
CA LEU A 259 -11.84 -2.31 9.60
C LEU A 259 -12.14 -3.26 8.44
N ILE A 260 -13.43 -3.50 8.14
CA ILE A 260 -13.85 -4.33 7.00
C ILE A 260 -14.59 -3.47 5.99
N THR A 261 -14.01 -3.30 4.81
CA THR A 261 -14.61 -2.56 3.71
C THR A 261 -15.52 -3.45 2.86
N HIS A 262 -16.61 -2.88 2.38
CA HIS A 262 -17.54 -3.52 1.46
C HIS A 262 -18.02 -2.51 0.41
N ASN A 263 -18.78 -2.96 -0.59
CA ASN A 263 -19.31 -2.11 -1.65
C ASN A 263 -20.36 -1.11 -1.16
N THR A 264 -21.05 -1.40 -0.08
CA THR A 264 -22.19 -0.64 0.42
C THR A 264 -21.92 0.09 1.73
N GLU A 265 -20.95 -0.40 2.51
CA GLU A 265 -20.66 0.16 3.83
C GLU A 265 -19.26 -0.17 4.29
N VAL A 266 -18.80 0.51 5.31
CA VAL A 266 -17.60 0.20 6.07
C VAL A 266 -17.99 -0.22 7.47
N LEU A 267 -17.38 -1.30 7.98
CA LEU A 267 -17.54 -1.81 9.33
C LEU A 267 -16.25 -1.60 10.11
N ALA A 268 -16.35 -1.17 11.36
CA ALA A 268 -15.24 -1.15 12.31
C ALA A 268 -15.61 -1.91 13.59
N TYR A 269 -14.63 -2.58 14.19
CA TYR A 269 -14.73 -3.23 15.50
C TYR A 269 -13.54 -2.83 16.37
N ASP A 270 -13.80 -2.33 17.57
CA ASP A 270 -12.80 -1.81 18.52
C ASP A 270 -12.51 -2.77 19.69
N GLY A 271 -13.01 -3.99 19.62
CA GLY A 271 -12.95 -4.97 20.71
C GLY A 271 -14.19 -4.95 21.64
N ASN A 272 -15.02 -3.93 21.56
CA ASN A 272 -16.21 -3.78 22.37
C ASN A 272 -17.48 -3.74 21.54
N GLN A 273 -17.49 -2.90 20.49
CA GLN A 273 -18.69 -2.61 19.71
C GLN A 273 -18.41 -2.67 18.21
N ILE A 274 -19.38 -3.16 17.43
CA ILE A 274 -19.44 -3.07 15.98
C ILE A 274 -20.07 -1.73 15.60
N TYR A 275 -19.39 -1.00 14.73
CA TYR A 275 -19.85 0.22 14.09
C TYR A 275 -19.99 -0.03 12.60
N THR A 276 -21.02 0.52 11.96
CA THR A 276 -21.17 0.48 10.50
C THR A 276 -21.53 1.85 9.97
N CYS A 277 -21.03 2.17 8.79
CA CYS A 277 -21.33 3.43 8.12
C CYS A 277 -21.57 3.17 6.62
N PRO A 278 -22.74 3.52 6.06
CA PRO A 278 -23.05 3.28 4.65
C PRO A 278 -22.29 4.21 3.73
N ILE A 279 -21.81 3.69 2.60
CA ILE A 279 -21.23 4.49 1.53
C ILE A 279 -22.34 5.24 0.79
N LYS A 280 -22.15 6.56 0.60
CA LYS A 280 -23.15 7.45 0.00
C LYS A 280 -22.60 8.24 -1.19
N ALA A 281 -21.75 7.59 -2.02
CA ALA A 281 -21.22 8.20 -3.23
C ALA A 281 -22.33 8.47 -4.26
N ARG A 282 -22.33 9.68 -4.84
CA ARG A 282 -23.31 10.11 -5.87
C ARG A 282 -23.07 9.45 -7.22
N ASN A 283 -21.82 9.02 -7.48
CA ASN A 283 -21.45 8.20 -8.63
C ASN A 283 -20.23 7.33 -8.30
N LEU A 284 -19.87 6.40 -9.18
CA LEU A 284 -18.84 5.39 -8.95
C LEU A 284 -17.73 5.43 -10.00
N SER A 285 -17.44 6.59 -10.58
CA SER A 285 -16.43 6.73 -11.65
C SER A 285 -14.99 6.48 -11.18
N GLY A 286 -14.73 6.69 -9.88
CA GLY A 286 -13.41 6.59 -9.25
C GLY A 286 -13.29 5.44 -8.23
N ARG A 287 -13.74 4.22 -8.53
CA ARG A 287 -13.75 3.10 -7.57
C ARG A 287 -12.36 2.57 -7.17
N THR A 288 -11.36 2.70 -8.04
CA THR A 288 -9.99 2.21 -7.76
C THR A 288 -9.36 2.96 -6.58
N GLY A 289 -8.71 2.25 -5.66
CA GLY A 289 -8.08 2.82 -4.47
C GLY A 289 -9.06 3.19 -3.35
N ARG A 290 -10.32 2.71 -3.39
CA ARG A 290 -11.31 3.00 -2.34
C ARG A 290 -10.90 2.43 -0.97
N GLY A 291 -10.41 1.18 -0.92
CA GLY A 291 -9.96 0.54 0.32
C GLY A 291 -8.81 1.31 0.96
N ASP A 292 -7.80 1.63 0.14
CA ASP A 292 -6.61 2.39 0.55
C ASP A 292 -7.00 3.78 1.10
N THR A 293 -7.90 4.48 0.38
CA THR A 293 -8.42 5.79 0.80
C THR A 293 -9.19 5.71 2.12
N THR A 294 -10.07 4.71 2.25
CA THR A 294 -10.83 4.49 3.49
C THR A 294 -9.89 4.26 4.67
N PHE A 295 -8.93 3.36 4.50
CA PHE A 295 -8.04 2.99 5.58
C PHE A 295 -7.12 4.13 6.02
N ALA A 296 -6.52 4.85 5.06
CA ALA A 296 -5.70 6.02 5.38
C ALA A 296 -6.50 7.10 6.11
N GLY A 297 -7.72 7.41 5.65
CA GLY A 297 -8.61 8.36 6.32
C GLY A 297 -9.00 7.91 7.73
N TYR A 298 -9.26 6.61 7.93
CA TYR A 298 -9.54 6.05 9.24
C TYR A 298 -8.34 6.22 10.19
N ILE A 299 -7.15 5.82 9.79
CA ILE A 299 -5.91 5.95 10.59
C ILE A 299 -5.67 7.40 11.01
N VAL A 300 -5.83 8.35 10.08
CA VAL A 300 -5.63 9.77 10.37
C VAL A 300 -6.64 10.26 11.40
N GLU A 301 -7.91 9.98 11.20
CA GLU A 301 -8.96 10.47 12.09
C GLU A 301 -8.92 9.80 13.47
N ARG A 302 -8.54 8.51 13.53
CA ARG A 302 -8.39 7.77 14.80
C ARG A 302 -7.33 8.32 15.73
N GLN A 303 -6.46 9.18 15.27
CA GLN A 303 -5.47 9.84 16.14
C GLN A 303 -6.07 10.98 16.97
N GLN A 304 -7.23 11.48 16.60
CA GLN A 304 -7.89 12.63 17.24
C GLN A 304 -9.36 12.41 17.59
N ALA A 305 -9.99 11.32 17.12
CA ALA A 305 -11.40 11.04 17.29
C ALA A 305 -11.68 9.60 17.73
N GLY A 306 -12.90 9.36 18.23
CA GLY A 306 -13.42 8.04 18.54
C GLY A 306 -13.64 7.18 17.27
N VAL A 307 -13.91 5.87 17.48
CA VAL A 307 -14.08 4.92 16.36
C VAL A 307 -15.26 5.31 15.47
N GLU A 308 -16.38 5.71 16.06
CA GLU A 308 -17.60 6.07 15.31
C GLU A 308 -17.37 7.29 14.41
N GLU A 309 -16.73 8.32 14.94
CA GLU A 309 -16.44 9.55 14.19
C GLU A 309 -15.39 9.28 13.09
N ALA A 310 -14.35 8.54 13.41
CA ALA A 310 -13.35 8.14 12.42
C ALA A 310 -13.94 7.28 11.30
N LEU A 311 -14.88 6.39 11.64
CA LEU A 311 -15.58 5.58 10.65
C LEU A 311 -16.46 6.45 9.74
N ARG A 312 -17.20 7.41 10.31
CA ARG A 312 -18.00 8.36 9.52
C ARG A 312 -17.12 9.20 8.59
N TYR A 313 -16.00 9.73 9.12
CA TYR A 313 -15.06 10.51 8.35
C TYR A 313 -14.49 9.72 7.16
N CYS A 314 -13.93 8.55 7.40
CA CYS A 314 -13.31 7.76 6.33
C CYS A 314 -14.33 7.26 5.30
N THR A 315 -15.58 7.01 5.72
CA THR A 315 -16.66 6.62 4.82
C THR A 315 -17.14 7.80 3.96
N ALA A 316 -17.20 9.00 4.51
CA ALA A 316 -17.46 10.22 3.75
C ALA A 316 -16.32 10.53 2.76
N LEU A 317 -15.07 10.42 3.22
CA LEU A 317 -13.88 10.59 2.38
C LEU A 317 -13.90 9.64 1.17
N VAL A 318 -14.15 8.34 1.39
CA VAL A 318 -14.19 7.39 0.30
C VAL A 318 -15.40 7.60 -0.62
N SER A 319 -16.55 8.01 -0.07
CA SER A 319 -17.72 8.35 -0.88
C SER A 319 -17.42 9.51 -1.83
N LEU A 320 -16.85 10.59 -1.31
CA LEU A 320 -16.42 11.74 -2.11
C LEU A 320 -15.33 11.36 -3.13
N LYS A 321 -14.32 10.58 -2.73
CA LYS A 321 -13.25 10.11 -3.61
C LYS A 321 -13.77 9.28 -4.77
N MET A 322 -14.75 8.41 -4.54
CA MET A 322 -15.31 7.53 -5.58
C MET A 322 -15.99 8.28 -6.73
N GLU A 323 -16.33 9.54 -6.54
CA GLU A 323 -16.95 10.38 -7.57
C GLU A 323 -15.97 10.86 -8.65
N THR A 324 -14.64 10.73 -8.40
CA THR A 324 -13.60 11.18 -9.33
C THR A 324 -12.53 10.11 -9.51
N PRO A 325 -12.11 9.78 -10.75
CA PRO A 325 -11.00 8.88 -11.02
C PRO A 325 -9.68 9.40 -10.43
N GLY A 326 -8.78 8.48 -10.08
CA GLY A 326 -7.48 8.79 -9.48
C GLY A 326 -7.50 8.83 -7.96
N PRO A 327 -6.40 9.27 -7.30
CA PRO A 327 -6.35 9.41 -5.85
C PRO A 327 -7.19 10.60 -5.38
N PHE A 328 -7.50 10.64 -4.09
CA PHE A 328 -8.20 11.78 -3.48
C PHE A 328 -7.34 13.04 -3.54
N ARG A 329 -7.82 14.09 -4.18
CA ARG A 329 -7.12 15.38 -4.32
C ARG A 329 -7.84 16.54 -3.62
N GLY A 330 -8.83 16.22 -2.79
CA GLY A 330 -9.54 17.17 -1.95
C GLY A 330 -8.80 17.43 -0.63
N THR A 331 -9.43 18.23 0.19
CA THR A 331 -8.97 18.65 1.51
C THR A 331 -9.84 18.03 2.62
N ARG A 332 -9.36 18.12 3.87
CA ARG A 332 -10.16 17.77 5.04
C ARG A 332 -11.49 18.54 5.07
N GLN A 333 -11.49 19.82 4.66
CA GLN A 333 -12.71 20.62 4.66
C GLN A 333 -13.75 20.10 3.67
N ASP A 334 -13.31 19.64 2.49
CA ASP A 334 -14.24 19.05 1.51
C ASP A 334 -14.91 17.79 2.07
N VAL A 335 -14.17 16.97 2.83
CA VAL A 335 -14.73 15.79 3.51
C VAL A 335 -15.74 16.17 4.60
N LEU A 336 -15.39 17.17 5.42
CA LEU A 336 -16.28 17.66 6.49
C LEU A 336 -17.58 18.26 5.92
N ASP A 337 -17.50 18.96 4.81
CA ASP A 337 -18.67 19.52 4.14
C ASP A 337 -19.53 18.40 3.52
N TYR A 338 -18.89 17.39 2.92
CA TYR A 338 -19.59 16.19 2.45
C TYR A 338 -20.26 15.42 3.60
N MET A 339 -19.59 15.33 4.77
CA MET A 339 -20.18 14.73 5.98
C MET A 339 -21.43 15.45 6.43
N LYS A 340 -21.43 16.79 6.47
CA LYS A 340 -22.62 17.59 6.85
C LYS A 340 -23.80 17.39 5.93
N GLU A 341 -23.53 17.16 4.64
CA GLU A 341 -24.57 17.00 3.63
C GLU A 341 -25.18 15.59 3.64
N PHE A 342 -24.34 14.55 3.83
CA PHE A 342 -24.76 13.17 3.58
C PHE A 342 -24.73 12.27 4.82
N TYR A 343 -24.03 12.63 5.90
CA TYR A 343 -23.80 11.82 7.09
C TYR A 343 -24.21 12.50 8.39
#